data_d2e861a432ea46b2ea32092eb91a30ee
#
_entry.id   d2e861a432ea46b2ea32092eb91a30ee
#
_cell.length_a   1.000
_cell.length_b   1.000
_cell.length_c   1.000
_cell.angle_alpha   90.00
_cell.angle_beta   90.00
_cell.angle_gamma   90.00
#
_symmetry.space_group_name_H-M   'P 1'
#
loop_
_entity.id
_entity.type
_entity.pdbx_description
1 polymer ?
#
loop_
_entity_poly.entity_id
_entity_poly.type
_entity_poly.pdbx_seq_one_letter_code
_entity_poly.pdbx_strand_id
1 'polypeptide(L)'
;MNLLPNHKSKFDKKFDELFGVRLDNLDLGAINVLADSCPAYLLPILAQSYDVDIDGLGEEATRELIKNAFEIHFYSGTFYAMKKAVSAYDKDALIIEGNLSQKYNGAFKFDGSRFYGSNNHWAEYSIITSGLTDRAKAQKIKEAAISAAPARCVLVAVEARTTALRYDGAANYDITYNYGVY
;
A
#
# COMPACT_ATOMS: atom_id res chain seq x y z
N MET A 1 -7.85 20.57 -39.32
CA MET A 1 -9.16 20.92 -39.96
C MET A 1 -9.31 22.44 -39.85
N ASN A 2 -9.59 23.16 -40.94
CA ASN A 2 -9.70 24.61 -40.89
C ASN A 2 -11.18 24.99 -40.57
N LEU A 3 -11.38 25.66 -39.47
CA LEU A 3 -12.71 26.05 -38.96
C LEU A 3 -13.14 27.45 -39.46
N LEU A 4 -12.25 28.19 -40.13
CA LEU A 4 -12.54 29.56 -40.56
C LEU A 4 -13.40 29.60 -41.83
N PRO A 5 -14.29 30.59 -41.95
CA PRO A 5 -15.09 30.80 -43.12
C PRO A 5 -14.27 31.07 -44.40
N ASN A 6 -14.83 30.73 -45.55
CA ASN A 6 -14.12 30.83 -46.83
C ASN A 6 -13.63 32.24 -47.22
N HIS A 7 -14.28 33.31 -46.70
CA HIS A 7 -13.91 34.70 -47.00
C HIS A 7 -12.68 35.22 -46.22
N LYS A 8 -12.17 34.41 -45.27
CA LYS A 8 -10.98 34.79 -44.51
C LYS A 8 -9.69 34.68 -45.36
N SER A 9 -8.69 35.47 -45.00
CA SER A 9 -7.43 35.53 -45.73
C SER A 9 -6.68 34.17 -45.66
N LYS A 10 -5.79 33.96 -46.64
CA LYS A 10 -4.91 32.78 -46.63
C LYS A 10 -4.03 32.74 -45.38
N PHE A 11 -3.65 33.89 -44.86
CA PHE A 11 -2.87 34.03 -43.65
C PHE A 11 -3.64 33.53 -42.43
N ASP A 12 -4.88 34.00 -42.25
CA ASP A 12 -5.73 33.58 -41.14
C ASP A 12 -5.98 32.08 -41.15
N LYS A 13 -6.21 31.51 -42.34
CA LYS A 13 -6.42 30.07 -42.49
C LYS A 13 -5.20 29.23 -42.12
N LYS A 14 -4.00 29.69 -42.50
CA LYS A 14 -2.76 29.00 -42.13
C LYS A 14 -2.45 29.18 -40.65
N PHE A 15 -2.80 30.32 -40.08
CA PHE A 15 -2.62 30.55 -38.65
C PHE A 15 -3.54 29.65 -37.81
N ASP A 16 -4.82 29.54 -38.19
CA ASP A 16 -5.76 28.60 -37.56
C ASP A 16 -5.31 27.14 -37.69
N GLU A 17 -4.80 26.73 -38.86
CA GLU A 17 -4.27 25.41 -39.12
C GLU A 17 -3.06 25.11 -38.22
N LEU A 18 -2.16 26.07 -38.04
CA LEU A 18 -0.99 25.93 -37.16
C LEU A 18 -1.42 25.68 -35.69
N PHE A 19 -2.40 26.41 -35.20
CA PHE A 19 -2.94 26.20 -33.87
C PHE A 19 -3.68 24.87 -33.74
N GLY A 20 -4.44 24.49 -34.78
CA GLY A 20 -5.09 23.17 -34.84
C GLY A 20 -4.08 22.02 -34.72
N VAL A 21 -3.00 22.07 -35.53
CA VAL A 21 -1.93 21.05 -35.45
C VAL A 21 -1.27 21.03 -34.08
N ARG A 22 -1.06 22.19 -33.46
CA ARG A 22 -0.47 22.25 -32.10
C ARG A 22 -1.40 21.63 -31.06
N LEU A 23 -2.69 21.84 -31.13
CA LEU A 23 -3.68 21.25 -30.24
C LEU A 23 -3.83 19.73 -30.49
N ASP A 24 -3.83 19.32 -31.78
CA ASP A 24 -3.92 17.89 -32.15
C ASP A 24 -2.71 17.10 -31.68
N ASN A 25 -1.55 17.76 -31.56
CA ASN A 25 -0.31 17.14 -31.05
C ASN A 25 -0.18 17.22 -29.51
N LEU A 26 -1.14 17.80 -28.82
CA LEU A 26 -1.11 17.85 -27.36
C LEU A 26 -1.28 16.42 -26.79
N ASP A 27 -0.32 15.98 -26.03
CA ASP A 27 -0.41 14.68 -25.33
C ASP A 27 -1.42 14.79 -24.16
N LEU A 28 -2.64 14.37 -24.43
CA LEU A 28 -3.70 14.31 -23.43
C LEU A 28 -3.47 13.19 -22.40
N GLY A 29 -2.60 12.22 -22.72
CA GLY A 29 -2.20 11.18 -21.77
C GLY A 29 -1.54 11.75 -20.52
N ALA A 30 -0.83 12.87 -20.65
CA ALA A 30 -0.21 13.57 -19.53
C ALA A 30 -1.22 14.21 -18.55
N ILE A 31 -2.50 14.33 -18.94
CA ILE A 31 -3.58 14.89 -18.09
C ILE A 31 -4.37 13.78 -17.41
N ASN A 32 -4.08 12.52 -17.76
CA ASN A 32 -4.79 11.38 -17.17
C ASN A 32 -4.34 11.14 -15.72
N VAL A 33 -5.22 11.43 -14.78
CA VAL A 33 -5.00 11.29 -13.32
C VAL A 33 -5.67 10.04 -12.75
N LEU A 34 -6.18 9.14 -13.60
CA LEU A 34 -6.78 7.88 -13.13
C LEU A 34 -5.69 6.85 -12.85
N ALA A 35 -5.65 6.32 -11.64
CA ALA A 35 -4.63 5.36 -11.22
C ALA A 35 -4.52 4.13 -12.13
N ASP A 36 -5.64 3.66 -12.68
CA ASP A 36 -5.69 2.47 -13.55
C ASP A 36 -5.09 2.69 -14.95
N SER A 37 -5.17 3.89 -15.50
CA SER A 37 -4.85 4.18 -16.90
C SER A 37 -3.80 5.28 -17.12
N CYS A 38 -3.33 5.92 -16.05
CA CYS A 38 -2.29 6.95 -16.16
C CYS A 38 -0.95 6.34 -16.59
N PRO A 39 -0.11 7.10 -17.32
CA PRO A 39 1.26 6.70 -17.59
C PRO A 39 2.06 6.41 -16.30
N ALA A 40 2.94 5.41 -16.32
CA ALA A 40 3.71 5.00 -15.14
C ALA A 40 4.54 6.14 -14.52
N TYR A 41 5.06 7.06 -15.33
CA TYR A 41 5.84 8.20 -14.85
C TYR A 41 5.04 9.22 -14.03
N LEU A 42 3.70 9.18 -14.11
CA LEU A 42 2.82 10.03 -13.29
C LEU A 42 2.46 9.42 -11.94
N LEU A 43 2.69 8.13 -11.74
CA LEU A 43 2.35 7.45 -10.48
C LEU A 43 3.00 8.08 -9.25
N PRO A 44 4.28 8.50 -9.25
CA PRO A 44 4.86 9.18 -8.10
C PRO A 44 4.19 10.52 -7.77
N ILE A 45 3.77 11.27 -8.80
CA ILE A 45 3.08 12.54 -8.64
C ILE A 45 1.68 12.32 -8.06
N LEU A 46 0.97 11.29 -8.56
CA LEU A 46 -0.33 10.90 -8.02
C LEU A 46 -0.22 10.42 -6.58
N ALA A 47 0.77 9.57 -6.27
CA ALA A 47 1.01 9.09 -4.92
C ALA A 47 1.22 10.25 -3.94
N GLN A 48 2.02 11.24 -4.32
CA GLN A 48 2.23 12.44 -3.53
C GLN A 48 0.94 13.26 -3.37
N SER A 49 0.11 13.36 -4.40
CA SER A 49 -1.16 14.09 -4.33
C SER A 49 -2.21 13.39 -3.46
N TYR A 50 -2.13 12.08 -3.34
CA TYR A 50 -2.98 11.26 -2.47
C TYR A 50 -2.37 10.94 -1.11
N ASP A 51 -1.18 11.49 -0.80
CA ASP A 51 -0.45 11.28 0.46
C ASP A 51 -0.26 9.78 0.80
N VAL A 52 0.22 9.03 -0.18
CA VAL A 52 0.55 7.60 -0.02
C VAL A 52 2.00 7.33 -0.35
N ASP A 53 2.66 6.51 0.46
CA ASP A 53 4.03 6.06 0.22
C ASP A 53 4.02 4.85 -0.74
N ILE A 54 4.77 4.96 -1.82
CA ILE A 54 4.87 3.93 -2.86
C ILE A 54 6.25 3.27 -2.92
N ASP A 55 7.15 3.65 -2.05
CA ASP A 55 8.51 3.13 -2.05
C ASP A 55 8.54 1.60 -1.84
N GLY A 56 9.27 0.92 -2.72
CA GLY A 56 9.39 -0.53 -2.69
C GLY A 56 8.19 -1.30 -3.25
N LEU A 57 7.19 -0.61 -3.80
CA LEU A 57 6.05 -1.24 -4.49
C LEU A 57 6.31 -1.36 -6.00
N GLY A 58 5.82 -2.46 -6.58
CA GLY A 58 5.74 -2.59 -8.03
C GLY A 58 4.62 -1.72 -8.61
N GLU A 59 4.63 -1.54 -9.93
CA GLU A 59 3.67 -0.66 -10.61
C GLU A 59 2.21 -1.03 -10.32
N GLU A 60 1.87 -2.31 -10.39
CA GLU A 60 0.52 -2.81 -10.14
C GLU A 60 0.05 -2.52 -8.70
N ALA A 61 0.90 -2.81 -7.71
CA ALA A 61 0.61 -2.54 -6.32
C ALA A 61 0.50 -1.03 -6.03
N THR A 62 1.32 -0.20 -6.69
CA THR A 62 1.24 1.25 -6.62
C THR A 62 -0.10 1.76 -7.14
N ARG A 63 -0.55 1.26 -8.30
CA ARG A 63 -1.85 1.63 -8.86
C ARG A 63 -3.00 1.24 -7.93
N GLU A 64 -2.94 0.05 -7.37
CA GLU A 64 -3.94 -0.44 -6.41
C GLU A 64 -3.95 0.40 -5.13
N LEU A 65 -2.79 0.77 -4.60
CA LEU A 65 -2.67 1.62 -3.42
C LEU A 65 -3.25 3.02 -3.67
N ILE A 66 -2.89 3.68 -4.77
CA ILE A 66 -3.42 5.00 -5.14
C ILE A 66 -4.94 4.94 -5.33
N LYS A 67 -5.45 3.90 -5.96
CA LYS A 67 -6.90 3.70 -6.14
C LYS A 67 -7.65 3.59 -4.82
N ASN A 68 -7.06 2.92 -3.86
CA ASN A 68 -7.63 2.73 -2.52
C ASN A 68 -7.31 3.88 -1.55
N ALA A 69 -6.46 4.85 -1.93
CA ALA A 69 -5.99 5.90 -1.04
C ALA A 69 -7.11 6.70 -0.38
N PHE A 70 -8.11 7.12 -1.17
CA PHE A 70 -9.26 7.84 -0.63
C PHE A 70 -10.00 7.03 0.44
N GLU A 71 -10.21 5.74 0.21
CA GLU A 71 -10.88 4.85 1.15
C GLU A 71 -10.05 4.64 2.42
N ILE A 72 -8.73 4.46 2.27
CA ILE A 72 -7.79 4.33 3.39
C ILE A 72 -7.84 5.58 4.27
N HIS A 73 -7.78 6.77 3.68
CA HIS A 73 -7.83 8.02 4.43
C HIS A 73 -9.20 8.28 5.06
N PHE A 74 -10.28 7.97 4.34
CA PHE A 74 -11.65 8.15 4.86
C PHE A 74 -11.91 7.28 6.09
N TYR A 75 -11.42 6.04 6.10
CA TYR A 75 -11.54 5.12 7.22
C TYR A 75 -10.30 5.08 8.12
N SER A 76 -9.40 6.06 8.01
CA SER A 76 -8.20 6.11 8.83
C SER A 76 -8.53 5.97 10.32
N GLY A 77 -7.69 5.24 11.05
CA GLY A 77 -7.94 4.91 12.45
C GLY A 77 -8.90 3.74 12.65
N THR A 78 -9.18 2.95 11.61
CA THR A 78 -9.97 1.72 11.72
C THR A 78 -9.14 0.49 11.29
N PHE A 79 -9.55 -0.69 11.77
CA PHE A 79 -8.97 -1.96 11.33
C PHE A 79 -9.07 -2.16 9.81
N TYR A 80 -10.16 -1.68 9.22
CA TYR A 80 -10.38 -1.77 7.79
C TYR A 80 -9.32 -1.00 6.99
N ALA A 81 -9.06 0.25 7.34
CA ALA A 81 -8.04 1.08 6.69
C ALA A 81 -6.64 0.44 6.83
N MET A 82 -6.30 -0.02 8.03
CA MET A 82 -5.03 -0.69 8.29
C MET A 82 -4.88 -1.96 7.41
N LYS A 83 -5.92 -2.79 7.32
CA LYS A 83 -5.92 -3.97 6.47
C LYS A 83 -5.73 -3.62 4.99
N LYS A 84 -6.41 -2.58 4.51
CA LYS A 84 -6.27 -2.08 3.14
C LYS A 84 -4.84 -1.57 2.87
N ALA A 85 -4.27 -0.80 3.76
CA ALA A 85 -2.90 -0.27 3.63
C ALA A 85 -1.86 -1.41 3.60
N VAL A 86 -1.97 -2.39 4.49
CA VAL A 86 -1.07 -3.55 4.54
C VAL A 86 -1.23 -4.43 3.29
N SER A 87 -2.44 -4.60 2.77
CA SER A 87 -2.71 -5.45 1.60
C SER A 87 -2.04 -4.98 0.31
N ALA A 88 -1.65 -3.70 0.23
CA ALA A 88 -0.86 -3.19 -0.90
C ALA A 88 0.55 -3.81 -0.96
N TYR A 89 1.11 -4.16 0.19
CA TYR A 89 2.44 -4.78 0.30
C TYR A 89 2.38 -6.31 0.36
N ASP A 90 1.35 -6.85 1.01
CA ASP A 90 1.11 -8.29 1.12
C ASP A 90 -0.40 -8.55 1.20
N LYS A 91 -0.98 -9.08 0.09
CA LYS A 91 -2.42 -9.32 -0.05
C LYS A 91 -2.96 -10.34 0.95
N ASP A 92 -2.12 -11.29 1.33
CA ASP A 92 -2.47 -12.40 2.21
C ASP A 92 -1.98 -12.20 3.66
N ALA A 93 -1.51 -11.00 4.00
CA ALA A 93 -1.11 -10.67 5.35
C ALA A 93 -2.28 -10.81 6.33
N LEU A 94 -2.03 -11.45 7.46
CA LEU A 94 -2.99 -11.62 8.52
C LEU A 94 -2.70 -10.65 9.65
N ILE A 95 -3.68 -9.83 10.01
CA ILE A 95 -3.59 -8.93 11.16
C ILE A 95 -4.30 -9.58 12.33
N ILE A 96 -3.60 -9.72 13.44
CA ILE A 96 -4.09 -10.35 14.66
C ILE A 96 -4.20 -9.29 15.74
N GLU A 97 -5.42 -9.07 16.22
CA GLU A 97 -5.71 -8.13 17.30
C GLU A 97 -5.68 -8.86 18.65
N GLY A 98 -5.02 -8.24 19.61
CA GLY A 98 -4.94 -8.73 20.98
C GLY A 98 -4.10 -9.99 21.15
N ASN A 99 -4.08 -10.51 22.35
CA ASN A 99 -3.35 -11.76 22.66
C ASN A 99 -4.21 -12.98 22.32
N LEU A 100 -3.89 -13.65 21.20
CA LEU A 100 -4.57 -14.86 20.72
C LEU A 100 -4.56 -16.02 21.72
N SER A 101 -3.66 -15.99 22.70
CA SER A 101 -3.52 -17.08 23.67
C SER A 101 -4.72 -17.25 24.61
N GLN A 102 -5.68 -16.33 24.57
CA GLN A 102 -6.78 -16.26 25.54
C GLN A 102 -8.18 -16.39 24.92
N LYS A 103 -8.30 -16.96 23.74
CA LYS A 103 -9.61 -17.24 23.14
C LYS A 103 -10.28 -18.43 23.82
N TYR A 104 -11.56 -18.27 24.20
CA TYR A 104 -12.47 -19.34 24.64
C TYR A 104 -12.86 -20.20 23.42
N ASN A 105 -11.96 -21.04 23.00
CA ASN A 105 -12.17 -21.94 21.86
C ASN A 105 -12.25 -23.41 22.28
N GLY A 106 -12.37 -23.69 23.58
CA GLY A 106 -12.39 -25.05 24.12
C GLY A 106 -11.02 -25.76 24.18
N ALA A 107 -9.95 -25.12 23.70
CA ALA A 107 -8.62 -25.72 23.68
C ALA A 107 -7.90 -25.62 25.04
N PHE A 108 -8.42 -24.82 25.96
CA PHE A 108 -7.78 -24.57 27.26
C PHE A 108 -8.63 -25.13 28.41
N LYS A 109 -7.95 -25.75 29.37
CA LYS A 109 -8.53 -26.23 30.61
C LYS A 109 -8.32 -25.18 31.72
N PHE A 110 -9.29 -25.10 32.66
CA PHE A 110 -9.18 -24.27 33.87
C PHE A 110 -8.34 -25.01 34.92
N ASP A 111 -7.07 -25.18 34.67
CA ASP A 111 -6.12 -25.92 35.53
C ASP A 111 -5.18 -24.98 36.30
N GLY A 112 -5.41 -23.68 36.26
CA GLY A 112 -4.55 -22.68 36.89
C GLY A 112 -3.25 -22.38 36.15
N SER A 113 -2.98 -23.05 35.03
CA SER A 113 -1.78 -22.79 34.22
C SER A 113 -1.83 -21.49 33.43
N ARG A 114 -3.03 -20.92 33.28
CA ARG A 114 -3.24 -19.66 32.56
C ARG A 114 -4.24 -18.76 33.29
N PHE A 115 -3.90 -17.51 33.37
CA PHE A 115 -4.75 -16.48 33.96
C PHE A 115 -5.50 -15.73 32.86
N TYR A 116 -6.76 -15.33 33.16
CA TYR A 116 -7.52 -14.38 32.34
C TYR A 116 -6.74 -13.09 32.21
N GLY A 117 -6.38 -12.79 31.01
CA GLY A 117 -5.78 -11.63 30.47
C GLY A 117 -5.22 -10.56 31.38
N SER A 118 -3.96 -10.28 31.26
CA SER A 118 -3.53 -8.95 31.63
C SER A 118 -4.29 -7.97 30.71
N ASN A 119 -5.04 -7.04 31.31
CA ASN A 119 -5.76 -5.97 30.60
C ASN A 119 -4.83 -5.05 29.78
N ASN A 120 -3.55 -5.33 29.74
CA ASN A 120 -2.50 -4.49 29.18
C ASN A 120 -2.30 -4.67 27.67
N HIS A 121 -2.93 -5.66 27.05
CA HIS A 121 -2.71 -6.02 25.65
C HIS A 121 -3.92 -5.85 24.71
N TRP A 122 -4.97 -5.17 25.20
CA TRP A 122 -6.21 -5.02 24.44
C TRP A 122 -6.07 -4.19 23.16
N ALA A 123 -5.09 -3.29 23.12
CA ALA A 123 -4.82 -2.39 21.99
C ALA A 123 -3.61 -2.84 21.16
N GLU A 124 -3.05 -4.00 21.49
CA GLU A 124 -1.90 -4.54 20.74
C GLU A 124 -2.37 -5.34 19.53
N TYR A 125 -1.59 -5.25 18.45
CA TYR A 125 -1.81 -6.07 17.27
C TYR A 125 -0.47 -6.53 16.69
N SER A 126 -0.49 -7.66 16.00
CA SER A 126 0.64 -8.17 15.22
C SER A 126 0.22 -8.44 13.78
N ILE A 127 1.16 -8.35 12.87
CA ILE A 127 0.97 -8.61 11.45
C ILE A 127 1.78 -9.84 11.09
N ILE A 128 1.10 -10.83 10.51
CA ILE A 128 1.75 -12.05 10.00
C ILE A 128 1.75 -11.97 8.48
N THR A 129 2.93 -11.90 7.88
CA THR A 129 3.10 -11.87 6.43
C THR A 129 2.97 -13.27 5.84
N SER A 130 2.53 -13.35 4.58
CA SER A 130 2.26 -14.61 3.89
C SER A 130 3.51 -15.42 3.55
N GLY A 131 4.66 -14.76 3.43
CA GLY A 131 5.91 -15.38 3.02
C GLY A 131 7.14 -14.74 3.64
N LEU A 132 8.31 -15.17 3.14
CA LEU A 132 9.58 -14.55 3.50
C LEU A 132 9.53 -13.06 3.16
N THR A 133 9.76 -12.26 4.17
CA THR A 133 9.71 -10.81 4.06
C THR A 133 11.10 -10.25 4.31
N ASP A 134 11.60 -9.51 3.35
CA ASP A 134 12.82 -8.73 3.50
C ASP A 134 12.62 -7.65 4.58
N ARG A 135 13.71 -7.27 5.25
CA ARG A 135 13.71 -6.23 6.29
C ARG A 135 13.12 -4.90 5.77
N ALA A 136 13.47 -4.53 4.53
CA ALA A 136 12.96 -3.30 3.92
C ALA A 136 11.43 -3.37 3.73
N LYS A 137 10.92 -4.51 3.23
CA LYS A 137 9.48 -4.73 3.07
C LYS A 137 8.75 -4.78 4.43
N ALA A 138 9.34 -5.43 5.44
CA ALA A 138 8.78 -5.47 6.79
C ALA A 138 8.65 -4.06 7.39
N GLN A 139 9.67 -3.22 7.19
CA GLN A 139 9.65 -1.82 7.64
C GLN A 139 8.54 -1.02 6.94
N LYS A 140 8.35 -1.21 5.62
CA LYS A 140 7.28 -0.54 4.88
C LYS A 140 5.89 -1.01 5.31
N ILE A 141 5.70 -2.30 5.56
CA ILE A 141 4.46 -2.85 6.13
C ILE A 141 4.18 -2.22 7.50
N LYS A 142 5.20 -2.10 8.34
CA LYS A 142 5.11 -1.44 9.65
C LYS A 142 4.67 0.01 9.54
N GLU A 143 5.32 0.79 8.67
CA GLU A 143 5.00 2.20 8.44
C GLU A 143 3.57 2.37 7.90
N ALA A 144 3.17 1.58 6.90
CA ALA A 144 1.82 1.59 6.34
C ALA A 144 0.76 1.21 7.39
N ALA A 145 1.04 0.21 8.22
CA ALA A 145 0.13 -0.17 9.28
C ALA A 145 -0.04 0.92 10.34
N ILE A 146 1.06 1.52 10.79
CA ILE A 146 1.05 2.57 11.82
C ILE A 146 0.32 3.82 11.31
N SER A 147 0.53 4.21 10.04
CA SER A 147 -0.12 5.40 9.46
C SER A 147 -1.64 5.27 9.39
N ALA A 148 -2.15 4.06 9.14
CA ALA A 148 -3.59 3.80 9.01
C ALA A 148 -4.25 3.33 10.32
N ALA A 149 -3.46 2.92 11.32
CA ALA A 149 -3.96 2.36 12.57
C ALA A 149 -4.60 3.41 13.48
N PRO A 150 -5.51 3.01 14.38
CA PRO A 150 -5.98 3.87 15.46
C PRO A 150 -4.81 4.31 16.35
N ALA A 151 -4.79 5.59 16.75
CA ALA A 151 -3.72 6.15 17.58
C ALA A 151 -3.54 5.43 18.95
N ARG A 152 -4.58 4.71 19.41
CA ARG A 152 -4.53 3.90 20.64
C ARG A 152 -3.92 2.52 20.48
N CYS A 153 -3.77 2.05 19.22
CA CYS A 153 -3.29 0.71 18.95
C CYS A 153 -1.77 0.70 18.79
N VAL A 154 -1.13 -0.34 19.28
CA VAL A 154 0.32 -0.52 19.25
C VAL A 154 0.65 -1.75 18.42
N LEU A 155 1.47 -1.59 17.41
CA LEU A 155 2.04 -2.71 16.68
C LEU A 155 3.15 -3.36 17.50
N VAL A 156 2.97 -4.63 17.86
CA VAL A 156 3.94 -5.40 18.64
C VAL A 156 5.00 -5.98 17.74
N ALA A 157 4.61 -6.61 16.66
CA ALA A 157 5.53 -7.30 15.76
C ALA A 157 4.98 -7.44 14.34
N VAL A 158 5.91 -7.53 13.39
CA VAL A 158 5.65 -8.04 12.04
C VAL A 158 6.37 -9.38 11.93
N GLU A 159 5.61 -10.46 11.76
CA GLU A 159 6.10 -11.82 11.76
C GLU A 159 5.98 -12.42 10.35
N ALA A 160 6.98 -13.20 9.93
CA ALA A 160 6.88 -14.00 8.73
C ALA A 160 6.29 -15.37 9.07
N ARG A 161 5.20 -15.76 8.41
CA ARG A 161 4.45 -16.97 8.73
C ARG A 161 5.15 -18.26 8.38
N THR A 162 6.23 -18.25 7.66
CA THR A 162 6.73 -19.52 7.17
C THR A 162 8.17 -19.66 6.99
N THR A 163 8.49 -20.90 6.97
CA THR A 163 9.71 -21.51 6.46
C THR A 163 10.95 -20.95 7.09
N ALA A 164 11.44 -21.73 8.03
CA ALA A 164 12.82 -21.62 8.44
C ALA A 164 13.68 -21.29 7.23
N LEU A 165 14.40 -20.19 7.31
CA LEU A 165 15.39 -19.83 6.30
C LEU A 165 16.28 -21.07 6.12
N ARG A 166 16.24 -21.68 4.95
CA ARG A 166 17.09 -22.82 4.66
C ARG A 166 18.45 -22.31 4.20
N TYR A 167 19.50 -22.93 4.72
CA TYR A 167 20.88 -22.68 4.27
C TYR A 167 21.13 -23.41 2.95
N ASP A 168 20.45 -22.99 1.89
CA ASP A 168 20.56 -23.54 0.53
C ASP A 168 21.31 -22.62 -0.44
N GLY A 169 21.92 -21.57 0.08
CA GLY A 169 22.64 -20.56 -0.70
C GLY A 169 21.75 -19.46 -1.27
N ALA A 170 20.42 -19.50 -1.05
CA ALA A 170 19.51 -18.45 -1.50
C ALA A 170 19.47 -17.23 -0.55
N ALA A 171 19.92 -17.41 0.66
CA ALA A 171 19.99 -16.32 1.65
C ALA A 171 21.43 -16.11 2.13
N ASN A 172 21.88 -14.86 2.10
CA ASN A 172 23.19 -14.45 2.58
C ASN A 172 23.09 -13.88 4.01
N TYR A 173 24.19 -14.00 4.78
CA TYR A 173 24.34 -13.36 6.09
C TYR A 173 24.73 -11.87 5.96
N ASP A 174 23.89 -11.10 5.27
CA ASP A 174 24.11 -9.69 4.98
C ASP A 174 23.13 -8.74 5.72
N ILE A 175 22.46 -9.26 6.74
CA ILE A 175 21.45 -8.53 7.52
C ILE A 175 20.14 -8.26 6.72
N THR A 176 20.01 -8.77 5.51
CA THR A 176 18.80 -8.59 4.70
C THR A 176 17.58 -9.26 5.33
N TYR A 177 17.80 -10.42 5.96
CA TYR A 177 16.74 -11.21 6.62
C TYR A 177 16.93 -11.25 8.12
N ASN A 178 15.83 -11.12 8.86
CA ASN A 178 15.78 -11.33 10.30
C ASN A 178 15.26 -12.73 10.63
N TYR A 179 15.82 -13.33 11.69
CA TYR A 179 15.31 -14.58 12.26
C TYR A 179 14.06 -14.26 13.11
N GLY A 180 12.90 -14.36 12.50
CA GLY A 180 11.62 -14.49 13.20
C GLY A 180 10.79 -13.23 13.36
N VAL A 181 11.15 -12.27 14.15
CA VAL A 181 10.28 -11.12 14.52
C VAL A 181 10.98 -9.78 14.22
N TYR A 182 10.24 -8.89 13.67
CA TYR A 182 10.69 -7.52 13.40
C TYR A 182 9.90 -6.49 14.20
#